data_4b9cc6491c713ee81268d02364ec8bed
#
_entry.id   4b9cc6491c713ee81268d02364ec8bed
#
_cell.length_a   1.000
_cell.length_b   1.000
_cell.length_c   1.000
_cell.angle_alpha   90.00
_cell.angle_beta   90.00
_cell.angle_gamma   90.00
#
_symmetry.space_group_name_H-M   'P 1'
#
loop_
_entity.id
_entity.type
_entity.pdbx_description
1 polymer ?
#
loop_
_entity_poly.entity_id
_entity_poly.type
_entity_poly.pdbx_seq_one_letter_code
_entity_poly.pdbx_strand_id
1 'polypeptide(L)'
;MISLHKPISTLNTREQLNFLMTNRIPRRLSTQLIGWFSKIKHPLIAKFSIFIWSLFAEDLRLKDAKKDQFDSLQDCFIRELKPGLRPIEKSNDVITSPCDAIVGECGRILGNTVLQAKGFPYELNELMPNTQSWEKYKNGIYITLRLKSSMYHRFHAPVDCNVSHVNYLSG
;
A
#
# COMPACT_ATOMS: atom_id res chain seq x y z
N MET A 1 11.91 -23.53 -16.26
CA MET A 1 11.74 -24.44 -15.11
C MET A 1 10.32 -24.22 -14.59
N ILE A 2 9.42 -25.15 -14.85
CA ILE A 2 7.99 -25.02 -14.61
C ILE A 2 7.75 -25.11 -13.11
N SER A 3 7.26 -24.05 -12.48
CA SER A 3 6.82 -24.06 -11.10
C SER A 3 5.63 -25.00 -10.96
N LEU A 4 5.87 -26.16 -10.33
CA LEU A 4 4.83 -27.13 -9.96
C LEU A 4 3.88 -26.44 -8.96
N HIS A 5 2.74 -25.97 -9.42
CA HIS A 5 1.62 -25.59 -8.57
C HIS A 5 1.20 -26.81 -7.76
N LYS A 6 1.42 -26.77 -6.46
CA LYS A 6 0.88 -27.79 -5.54
C LYS A 6 -0.63 -27.86 -5.74
N PRO A 7 -1.23 -29.05 -5.88
CA PRO A 7 -2.68 -29.18 -6.02
C PRO A 7 -3.37 -28.65 -4.74
N ILE A 8 -4.50 -27.98 -4.90
CA ILE A 8 -5.26 -27.33 -3.82
C ILE A 8 -5.58 -28.28 -2.66
N SER A 9 -5.72 -29.57 -2.95
CA SER A 9 -5.97 -30.63 -1.96
C SER A 9 -4.81 -30.87 -0.96
N THR A 10 -3.61 -30.37 -1.24
CA THR A 10 -2.44 -30.51 -0.35
C THR A 10 -2.20 -29.27 0.52
N LEU A 11 -3.02 -28.23 0.38
CA LEU A 11 -2.92 -27.01 1.16
C LEU A 11 -3.63 -27.19 2.51
N ASN A 12 -3.06 -26.62 3.57
CA ASN A 12 -3.74 -26.54 4.87
C ASN A 12 -5.05 -25.73 4.73
N THR A 13 -6.04 -26.01 5.58
CA THR A 13 -7.35 -25.38 5.57
C THR A 13 -7.29 -23.83 5.50
N ARG A 14 -6.32 -23.23 6.18
CA ARG A 14 -6.04 -21.78 6.10
C ARG A 14 -5.57 -21.33 4.72
N GLU A 15 -4.73 -22.11 4.07
CA GLU A 15 -4.22 -21.81 2.73
C GLU A 15 -5.29 -22.00 1.68
N GLN A 16 -6.14 -23.04 1.83
CA GLN A 16 -7.31 -23.25 0.98
C GLN A 16 -8.30 -22.11 1.11
N LEU A 17 -8.60 -21.67 2.34
CA LEU A 17 -9.49 -20.54 2.58
C LEU A 17 -8.93 -19.24 1.98
N ASN A 18 -7.65 -18.96 2.19
CA ASN A 18 -6.97 -17.82 1.58
C ASN A 18 -7.00 -17.88 0.05
N PHE A 19 -6.77 -19.04 -0.53
CA PHE A 19 -6.82 -19.23 -1.98
C PHE A 19 -8.24 -19.02 -2.53
N LEU A 20 -9.26 -19.56 -1.86
CA LEU A 20 -10.66 -19.38 -2.24
C LEU A 20 -11.08 -17.90 -2.11
N MET A 21 -10.72 -17.26 -1.00
CA MET A 21 -11.03 -15.85 -0.75
C MET A 21 -10.35 -14.92 -1.77
N THR A 22 -9.11 -15.20 -2.16
CA THR A 22 -8.38 -14.35 -3.09
C THR A 22 -8.72 -14.58 -4.56
N ASN A 23 -9.12 -15.82 -4.95
CA ASN A 23 -9.31 -16.16 -6.36
C ASN A 23 -10.77 -16.29 -6.81
N ARG A 24 -11.72 -16.50 -5.89
CA ARG A 24 -13.14 -16.65 -6.23
C ARG A 24 -14.00 -15.43 -5.96
N ILE A 25 -13.56 -14.50 -5.11
CA ILE A 25 -14.29 -13.26 -4.91
C ILE A 25 -13.99 -12.32 -6.08
N PRO A 26 -15.00 -11.79 -6.77
CA PRO A 26 -14.81 -10.82 -7.84
C PRO A 26 -14.14 -9.56 -7.28
N ARG A 27 -12.85 -9.41 -7.52
CA ARG A 27 -12.03 -8.31 -6.92
C ARG A 27 -12.67 -6.94 -7.15
N ARG A 28 -13.15 -6.68 -8.36
CA ARG A 28 -13.79 -5.39 -8.71
C ARG A 28 -15.03 -5.13 -7.85
N LEU A 29 -15.90 -6.12 -7.72
CA LEU A 29 -17.13 -6.00 -6.93
C LEU A 29 -16.81 -5.81 -5.45
N SER A 30 -15.89 -6.61 -4.90
CA SER A 30 -15.45 -6.49 -3.50
C SER A 30 -14.86 -5.12 -3.21
N THR A 31 -13.99 -4.62 -4.09
CA THR A 31 -13.37 -3.28 -3.95
C THR A 31 -14.42 -2.18 -4.01
N GLN A 32 -15.40 -2.29 -4.91
CA GLN A 32 -16.50 -1.33 -5.01
C GLN A 32 -17.38 -1.35 -3.76
N LEU A 33 -17.76 -2.54 -3.27
CA LEU A 33 -18.59 -2.69 -2.07
C LEU A 33 -17.88 -2.17 -0.81
N ILE A 34 -16.61 -2.55 -0.62
CA ILE A 34 -15.81 -2.06 0.51
C ILE A 34 -15.61 -0.55 0.39
N GLY A 35 -15.32 -0.05 -0.80
CA GLY A 35 -15.16 1.37 -1.08
C GLY A 35 -16.43 2.17 -0.81
N TRP A 36 -17.59 1.65 -1.16
CA TRP A 36 -18.89 2.25 -0.83
C TRP A 36 -19.16 2.20 0.67
N PHE A 37 -19.04 1.03 1.29
CA PHE A 37 -19.24 0.84 2.73
C PHE A 37 -18.35 1.75 3.56
N SER A 38 -17.07 1.86 3.22
CA SER A 38 -16.11 2.66 3.96
C SER A 38 -16.44 4.16 4.00
N LYS A 39 -17.25 4.65 3.04
CA LYS A 39 -17.67 6.05 2.93
C LYS A 39 -18.94 6.38 3.71
N ILE A 40 -19.62 5.40 4.29
CA ILE A 40 -20.85 5.63 5.04
C ILE A 40 -20.54 6.50 6.26
N LYS A 41 -21.12 7.69 6.29
CA LYS A 41 -20.97 8.67 7.36
C LYS A 41 -22.06 8.46 8.43
N HIS A 42 -21.85 7.50 9.31
CA HIS A 42 -22.72 7.24 10.43
C HIS A 42 -21.89 6.90 11.67
N PRO A 43 -22.05 7.60 12.81
CA PRO A 43 -21.16 7.44 13.97
C PRO A 43 -21.05 6.03 14.51
N LEU A 44 -22.16 5.30 14.59
CA LEU A 44 -22.17 3.91 15.07
C LEU A 44 -21.49 2.96 14.08
N ILE A 45 -21.74 3.14 12.77
CA ILE A 45 -21.12 2.32 11.73
C ILE A 45 -19.61 2.58 11.69
N ALA A 46 -19.21 3.85 11.76
CA ALA A 46 -17.79 4.23 11.80
C ALA A 46 -17.08 3.60 13.01
N LYS A 47 -17.63 3.80 14.22
CA LYS A 47 -17.06 3.23 15.46
C LYS A 47 -16.99 1.70 15.40
N PHE A 48 -18.05 1.04 15.00
CA PHE A 48 -18.10 -0.41 14.91
C PHE A 48 -17.11 -0.96 13.87
N SER A 49 -17.06 -0.39 12.68
CA SER A 49 -16.15 -0.83 11.63
C SER A 49 -14.68 -0.60 12.01
N ILE A 50 -14.35 0.53 12.64
CA ILE A 50 -13.00 0.80 13.15
C ILE A 50 -12.65 -0.17 14.28
N PHE A 51 -13.60 -0.48 15.19
CA PHE A 51 -13.39 -1.47 16.24
C PHE A 51 -13.11 -2.85 15.64
N ILE A 52 -13.94 -3.32 14.71
CA ILE A 52 -13.69 -4.59 14.01
C ILE A 52 -12.31 -4.59 13.33
N TRP A 53 -11.97 -3.51 12.64
CA TRP A 53 -10.66 -3.38 12.01
C TRP A 53 -9.53 -3.49 13.03
N SER A 54 -9.64 -2.86 14.19
CA SER A 54 -8.64 -2.92 15.26
C SER A 54 -8.42 -4.32 15.85
N LEU A 55 -9.40 -5.23 15.75
CA LEU A 55 -9.25 -6.62 16.19
C LEU A 55 -8.36 -7.46 15.26
N PHE A 56 -8.29 -7.10 13.98
CA PHE A 56 -7.53 -7.84 12.95
C PHE A 56 -6.25 -7.13 12.53
N ALA A 57 -6.16 -5.84 12.80
CA ALA A 57 -4.99 -5.04 12.51
C ALA A 57 -4.06 -5.00 13.75
N GLU A 58 -2.78 -4.79 13.50
CA GLU A 58 -1.86 -4.37 14.55
C GLU A 58 -2.30 -2.99 15.08
N ASP A 59 -1.57 -2.42 16.04
CA ASP A 59 -1.86 -1.10 16.60
C ASP A 59 -2.10 -0.05 15.51
N LEU A 60 -3.34 0.46 15.43
CA LEU A 60 -3.75 1.51 14.50
C LEU A 60 -3.16 2.88 14.85
N ARG A 61 -2.57 3.03 16.05
CA ARG A 61 -2.00 4.27 16.56
C ARG A 61 -2.95 5.46 16.41
N LEU A 62 -4.23 5.26 16.71
CA LEU A 62 -5.28 6.30 16.55
C LEU A 62 -5.02 7.54 17.40
N LYS A 63 -4.28 7.41 18.51
CA LYS A 63 -3.82 8.53 19.34
C LYS A 63 -2.92 9.54 18.61
N ASP A 64 -2.27 9.09 17.53
CA ASP A 64 -1.42 9.91 16.68
C ASP A 64 -2.23 10.75 15.68
N ALA A 65 -3.51 10.41 15.50
CA ALA A 65 -4.39 11.12 14.58
C ALA A 65 -4.70 12.54 15.07
N LYS A 66 -4.85 13.46 14.12
CA LYS A 66 -5.23 14.85 14.37
C LYS A 66 -6.65 14.97 14.91
N LYS A 67 -7.54 14.04 14.51
CA LYS A 67 -8.92 13.92 14.98
C LYS A 67 -9.04 12.79 16.00
N ASP A 68 -9.86 12.97 17.01
CA ASP A 68 -10.20 11.94 18.00
C ASP A 68 -11.42 11.09 17.57
N GLN A 69 -12.22 11.59 16.64
CA GLN A 69 -13.41 10.91 16.11
C GLN A 69 -13.40 10.98 14.58
N PHE A 70 -13.89 9.91 13.97
CA PHE A 70 -13.94 9.75 12.51
C PHE A 70 -15.38 9.60 12.05
N ASP A 71 -15.70 10.26 10.94
CA ASP A 71 -17.05 10.26 10.35
C ASP A 71 -17.35 8.93 9.63
N SER A 72 -16.33 8.24 9.18
CA SER A 72 -16.44 6.98 8.43
C SER A 72 -15.17 6.13 8.58
N LEU A 73 -15.21 4.87 8.15
CA LEU A 73 -14.02 4.02 8.09
C LEU A 73 -12.96 4.62 7.16
N GLN A 74 -13.39 5.19 6.02
CA GLN A 74 -12.47 5.85 5.10
C GLN A 74 -11.78 7.07 5.74
N ASP A 75 -12.52 7.90 6.49
CA ASP A 75 -11.92 9.05 7.18
C ASP A 75 -10.84 8.62 8.18
N CYS A 76 -11.06 7.50 8.88
CA CYS A 76 -10.04 6.89 9.74
C CYS A 76 -8.84 6.38 8.93
N PHE A 77 -9.08 5.73 7.81
CA PHE A 77 -8.02 5.16 6.97
C PHE A 77 -7.10 6.24 6.37
N ILE A 78 -7.68 7.36 5.91
CA ILE A 78 -6.94 8.50 5.34
C ILE A 78 -6.64 9.59 6.36
N ARG A 79 -6.65 9.28 7.65
CA ARG A 79 -6.46 10.26 8.75
C ARG A 79 -5.21 11.10 8.58
N GLU A 80 -5.26 12.34 9.04
CA GLU A 80 -4.08 13.17 9.25
C GLU A 80 -3.45 12.86 10.61
N LEU A 81 -2.15 12.98 10.70
CA LEU A 81 -1.42 12.89 11.96
C LEU A 81 -1.25 14.26 12.61
N LYS A 82 -1.06 14.26 13.92
CA LYS A 82 -0.67 15.47 14.67
C LYS A 82 0.65 16.02 14.13
N PRO A 83 0.83 17.34 14.10
CA PRO A 83 2.08 17.95 13.65
C PRO A 83 3.29 17.42 14.44
N GLY A 84 4.42 17.27 13.74
CA GLY A 84 5.69 16.86 14.34
C GLY A 84 5.88 15.38 14.59
N LEU A 85 4.87 14.52 14.37
CA LEU A 85 5.01 13.07 14.54
C LEU A 85 5.85 12.39 13.44
N ARG A 86 6.05 13.05 12.33
CA ARG A 86 6.91 12.62 11.24
C ARG A 86 7.86 13.77 10.90
N PRO A 87 9.00 13.84 11.58
CA PRO A 87 10.00 14.86 11.26
C PRO A 87 10.55 14.62 9.86
N ILE A 88 10.68 15.69 9.09
CA ILE A 88 11.27 15.68 7.76
C ILE A 88 12.72 16.11 7.91
N GLU A 89 13.63 15.29 7.36
CA GLU A 89 15.05 15.67 7.27
C GLU A 89 15.20 16.83 6.28
N LYS A 90 15.95 17.84 6.66
CA LYS A 90 16.14 19.06 5.86
C LYS A 90 17.44 19.05 5.04
N SER A 91 18.26 18.01 5.18
CA SER A 91 19.46 17.87 4.40
C SER A 91 19.14 17.63 2.94
N ASN A 92 19.82 18.34 2.04
CA ASN A 92 19.68 18.16 0.59
C ASN A 92 20.20 16.80 0.09
N ASP A 93 20.98 16.09 0.91
CA ASP A 93 21.58 14.80 0.58
C ASP A 93 20.69 13.61 0.98
N VAL A 94 19.50 13.88 1.55
CA VAL A 94 18.59 12.86 2.06
C VAL A 94 17.26 12.92 1.32
N ILE A 95 16.82 11.77 0.85
CA ILE A 95 15.47 11.57 0.33
C ILE A 95 14.60 11.02 1.47
N THR A 96 13.59 11.77 1.87
CA THR A 96 12.68 11.36 2.94
C THR A 96 11.75 10.24 2.45
N SER A 97 11.45 9.25 3.30
CA SER A 97 10.48 8.21 2.95
C SER A 97 9.12 8.84 2.64
N PRO A 98 8.49 8.50 1.51
CA PRO A 98 7.19 9.06 1.13
C PRO A 98 6.02 8.58 2.00
N CYS A 99 6.21 7.54 2.78
CA CYS A 99 5.14 6.93 3.61
C CYS A 99 5.71 6.15 4.79
N ASP A 100 4.84 5.87 5.76
CA ASP A 100 5.11 4.88 6.79
C ASP A 100 5.05 3.49 6.15
N ALA A 101 6.16 2.77 6.14
CA ALA A 101 6.21 1.47 5.49
C ALA A 101 7.30 0.56 6.07
N ILE A 102 7.24 -0.71 5.70
CA ILE A 102 8.33 -1.65 5.89
C ILE A 102 9.11 -1.71 4.59
N VAL A 103 10.43 -1.53 4.66
CA VAL A 103 11.28 -1.78 3.50
C VAL A 103 11.22 -3.28 3.19
N GLY A 104 10.61 -3.60 2.07
CA GLY A 104 10.45 -4.99 1.62
C GLY A 104 11.67 -5.47 0.84
N GLU A 105 12.16 -4.64 -0.06
CA GLU A 105 13.31 -4.93 -0.90
C GLU A 105 13.95 -3.61 -1.36
N CYS A 106 15.24 -3.60 -1.54
CA CYS A 106 15.93 -2.44 -2.14
C CYS A 106 17.21 -2.89 -2.85
N GLY A 107 17.61 -2.15 -3.86
CA GLY A 107 18.82 -2.48 -4.60
C GLY A 107 19.03 -1.63 -5.84
N ARG A 108 20.02 -2.02 -6.63
CA ARG A 108 20.24 -1.43 -7.95
C ARG A 108 19.33 -2.08 -8.98
N ILE A 109 18.82 -1.28 -9.88
CA ILE A 109 18.07 -1.78 -11.03
C ILE A 109 19.07 -2.40 -12.01
N LEU A 110 18.92 -3.68 -12.28
CA LEU A 110 19.77 -4.40 -13.22
C LEU A 110 19.00 -4.55 -14.55
N GLY A 111 19.43 -3.78 -15.54
CA GLY A 111 18.73 -3.73 -16.84
C GLY A 111 17.37 -3.05 -16.70
N ASN A 112 16.31 -3.82 -16.60
CA ASN A 112 14.93 -3.35 -16.52
C ASN A 112 14.16 -3.96 -15.33
N THR A 113 14.82 -4.73 -14.47
CA THR A 113 14.16 -5.55 -13.44
C THR A 113 14.29 -4.91 -12.06
N VAL A 114 13.17 -4.88 -11.34
CA VAL A 114 13.07 -4.54 -9.92
C VAL A 114 12.42 -5.68 -9.16
N LEU A 115 12.75 -5.85 -7.88
CA LEU A 115 12.17 -6.91 -7.06
C LEU A 115 11.11 -6.35 -6.12
N GLN A 116 10.00 -7.08 -5.98
CA GLN A 116 9.01 -6.82 -4.95
C GLN A 116 9.39 -7.45 -3.62
N ALA A 117 8.64 -7.08 -2.55
CA ALA A 117 8.78 -7.56 -1.17
C ALA A 117 8.64 -9.08 -1.02
N LYS A 118 8.68 -9.93 -1.93
CA LYS A 118 8.73 -11.39 -1.88
C LYS A 118 9.68 -11.96 -2.92
N GLY A 119 10.58 -11.12 -3.46
CA GLY A 119 11.52 -11.52 -4.50
C GLY A 119 10.89 -11.74 -5.88
N PHE A 120 9.62 -11.33 -6.10
CA PHE A 120 9.02 -11.39 -7.42
C PHE A 120 9.60 -10.30 -8.32
N PRO A 121 10.14 -10.64 -9.49
CA PRO A 121 10.64 -9.66 -10.44
C PRO A 121 9.49 -8.94 -11.14
N TYR A 122 9.66 -7.64 -11.34
CA TYR A 122 8.82 -6.79 -12.18
C TYR A 122 9.70 -6.04 -13.16
N GLU A 123 9.21 -5.84 -14.35
CA GLU A 123 9.89 -4.99 -15.32
C GLU A 123 9.42 -3.53 -15.19
N LEU A 124 10.36 -2.59 -15.34
CA LEU A 124 10.06 -1.16 -15.23
C LEU A 124 9.01 -0.69 -16.26
N ASN A 125 9.05 -1.25 -17.46
CA ASN A 125 8.07 -0.95 -18.50
C ASN A 125 6.66 -1.45 -18.16
N GLU A 126 6.53 -2.52 -17.37
CA GLU A 126 5.22 -2.98 -16.85
C GLU A 126 4.69 -2.04 -15.77
N LEU A 127 5.58 -1.54 -14.90
CA LEU A 127 5.22 -0.59 -13.84
C LEU A 127 4.91 0.81 -14.39
N MET A 128 5.54 1.19 -15.50
CA MET A 128 5.40 2.50 -16.13
C MET A 128 5.07 2.36 -17.62
N PRO A 129 3.97 1.68 -18.01
CA PRO A 129 3.59 1.52 -19.39
C PRO A 129 3.29 2.91 -19.99
N ASN A 130 3.48 3.01 -21.30
CA ASN A 130 3.22 4.23 -22.09
C ASN A 130 4.09 5.45 -21.75
N THR A 131 5.15 5.27 -20.99
CA THR A 131 6.14 6.33 -20.76
C THR A 131 7.51 5.83 -21.19
N GLN A 132 8.23 6.58 -22.01
CA GLN A 132 9.66 6.35 -22.24
C GLN A 132 10.48 6.74 -21.00
N SER A 133 9.82 7.24 -19.95
CA SER A 133 10.49 7.75 -18.76
C SER A 133 11.14 6.63 -17.92
N TRP A 134 10.72 5.37 -18.04
CA TRP A 134 11.34 4.26 -17.33
C TRP A 134 12.82 4.04 -17.73
N GLU A 135 13.19 4.42 -18.94
CA GLU A 135 14.58 4.31 -19.41
C GLU A 135 15.58 5.13 -18.58
N LYS A 136 15.10 6.25 -18.01
CA LYS A 136 15.91 7.11 -17.14
C LYS A 136 16.30 6.41 -15.83
N TYR A 137 15.56 5.38 -15.44
CA TYR A 137 15.78 4.64 -14.20
C TYR A 137 16.57 3.36 -14.40
N LYS A 138 16.91 2.99 -15.63
CA LYS A 138 17.90 1.94 -15.88
C LYS A 138 19.18 2.28 -15.14
N ASN A 139 19.74 1.34 -14.40
CA ASN A 139 20.91 1.54 -13.54
C ASN A 139 20.69 2.43 -12.30
N GLY A 140 19.44 2.79 -12.01
CA GLY A 140 19.07 3.51 -10.80
C GLY A 140 19.05 2.62 -9.56
N ILE A 141 18.42 3.17 -8.50
CA ILE A 141 18.16 2.46 -7.26
C ILE A 141 16.63 2.35 -7.09
N TYR A 142 16.17 1.24 -6.57
CA TYR A 142 14.77 1.06 -6.20
C TYR A 142 14.63 0.69 -4.73
N ILE A 143 13.51 1.07 -4.16
CA ILE A 143 13.09 0.69 -2.81
C ILE A 143 11.62 0.28 -2.89
N THR A 144 11.32 -0.95 -2.51
CA THR A 144 9.95 -1.45 -2.40
C THR A 144 9.44 -1.24 -0.99
N LEU A 145 8.42 -0.40 -0.85
CA LEU A 145 7.81 -0.04 0.42
C LEU A 145 6.49 -0.79 0.59
N ARG A 146 6.40 -1.60 1.63
CA ARG A 146 5.20 -2.38 1.97
C ARG A 146 4.44 -1.72 3.11
N LEU A 147 3.22 -1.28 2.83
CA LEU A 147 2.32 -0.75 3.85
C LEU A 147 1.47 -1.89 4.43
N LYS A 148 1.31 -1.89 5.76
CA LYS A 148 0.30 -2.70 6.45
C LYS A 148 -0.98 -1.87 6.58
N SER A 149 -2.13 -2.55 6.68
CA SER A 149 -3.43 -1.87 6.82
C SER A 149 -3.51 -0.94 8.04
N SER A 150 -2.78 -1.23 9.13
CA SER A 150 -2.74 -0.42 10.35
C SER A 150 -1.90 0.85 10.23
N MET A 151 -1.03 0.95 9.25
CA MET A 151 -0.12 2.09 9.10
C MET A 151 -0.84 3.36 8.66
N TYR A 152 -0.11 4.46 8.63
CA TYR A 152 -0.54 5.72 8.04
C TYR A 152 -0.54 5.60 6.52
N HIS A 153 -1.70 5.85 5.88
CA HIS A 153 -1.90 5.58 4.45
C HIS A 153 -1.80 6.81 3.53
N ARG A 154 -1.47 7.97 4.07
CA ARG A 154 -1.10 9.10 3.21
C ARG A 154 0.37 8.96 2.83
N PHE A 155 0.70 9.31 1.60
CA PHE A 155 2.06 9.44 1.13
C PHE A 155 2.35 10.89 0.75
N HIS A 156 3.61 11.26 0.90
CA HIS A 156 4.09 12.63 0.78
C HIS A 156 5.21 12.70 -0.25
N ALA A 157 5.45 13.88 -0.78
CA ALA A 157 6.58 14.11 -1.66
C ALA A 157 7.90 13.84 -0.89
N PRO A 158 8.79 12.99 -1.42
CA PRO A 158 10.05 12.65 -0.75
C PRO A 158 11.07 13.79 -0.79
N VAL A 159 10.86 14.76 -1.68
CA VAL A 159 11.64 16.00 -1.87
C VAL A 159 10.68 17.11 -2.27
N ASP A 160 11.11 18.35 -2.20
CA ASP A 160 10.34 19.48 -2.74
C ASP A 160 10.17 19.31 -4.24
N CYS A 161 8.93 19.20 -4.69
CA CYS A 161 8.60 18.94 -6.10
C CYS A 161 7.22 19.48 -6.48
N ASN A 162 7.00 19.62 -7.80
CA ASN A 162 5.69 19.88 -8.39
C ASN A 162 5.22 18.63 -9.13
N VAL A 163 3.95 18.26 -8.97
CA VAL A 163 3.33 17.19 -9.73
C VAL A 163 3.02 17.72 -11.13
N SER A 164 3.78 17.27 -12.13
CA SER A 164 3.60 17.67 -13.52
C SER A 164 2.68 16.74 -14.31
N HIS A 165 2.62 15.47 -13.92
CA HIS A 165 1.87 14.47 -14.65
C HIS A 165 1.41 13.33 -13.73
N VAL A 166 0.23 12.77 -13.99
CA VAL A 166 -0.33 11.63 -13.26
C VAL A 166 -0.82 10.59 -14.26
N ASN A 167 -0.31 9.38 -14.16
CA ASN A 167 -0.79 8.22 -14.90
C ASN A 167 -1.52 7.27 -13.95
N TYR A 168 -2.77 6.94 -14.26
CA TYR A 168 -3.52 5.96 -13.51
C TYR A 168 -3.53 4.62 -14.26
N LEU A 169 -3.06 3.57 -13.59
CA LEU A 169 -3.09 2.21 -14.09
C LEU A 169 -3.99 1.39 -13.15
N SER A 170 -5.01 0.79 -13.72
CA SER A 170 -5.89 -0.11 -12.98
C SER A 170 -5.18 -1.44 -12.75
N GLY A 171 -4.96 -1.82 -11.49
CA GLY A 171 -4.45 -3.13 -11.09
C GLY A 171 -5.52 -4.22 -11.06
#